data_1d5dee35ed4ff36388a223fd9a69f858
#
_entry.id   1d5dee35ed4ff36388a223fd9a69f858
#
_cell.length_a   1.000
_cell.length_b   1.000
_cell.length_c   1.000
_cell.angle_alpha   90.00
_cell.angle_beta   90.00
_cell.angle_gamma   90.00
#
_symmetry.space_group_name_H-M   'P 1'
#
loop_
_entity.id
_entity.type
_entity.pdbx_description
1 polymer ?
#
loop_
_entity_poly.entity_id
_entity_poly.type
_entity_poly.pdbx_seq_one_letter_code
_entity_poly.pdbx_strand_id
1 'polypeptide(L)'
;MGILVECPECKNRNSLKKQSCKCGKNLSKESHKCYWIEYYDLGNRRRERTGHSKLGAENRLREVQTAKAEGRTIRKNKNALITLGKLREWYLDLSDVKQRRSFSSIKKCLRICVAGIGDIPVSHLTQSRLELFRKKRLTEISKRKGRPVQPSTVNRDVANLRAMLNKAVIHS
;
A
#
# COMPACT_ATOMS: atom_id res chain seq x y z
N MET A 1 9.11 17.14 -13.31
CA MET A 1 9.45 16.73 -11.92
C MET A 1 10.41 17.76 -11.35
N GLY A 2 10.24 18.13 -10.07
CA GLY A 2 11.12 19.13 -9.48
C GLY A 2 10.92 19.28 -7.98
N ILE A 3 11.80 20.08 -7.38
CA ILE A 3 11.74 20.46 -5.99
C ILE A 3 11.15 21.85 -5.89
N LEU A 4 10.23 22.02 -4.95
CA LEU A 4 9.57 23.28 -4.67
C LEU A 4 9.87 23.72 -3.24
N VAL A 5 9.81 25.03 -3.00
CA VAL A 5 9.91 25.65 -1.67
C VAL A 5 8.56 26.25 -1.32
N GLU A 6 8.05 25.94 -0.14
CA GLU A 6 6.84 26.52 0.40
C GLU A 6 7.14 27.88 1.03
N CYS A 7 6.34 28.89 0.67
CA CYS A 7 6.42 30.20 1.32
C CYS A 7 5.88 30.10 2.75
N PRO A 8 6.60 30.59 3.78
CA PRO A 8 6.14 30.52 5.16
C PRO A 8 4.87 31.35 5.42
N GLU A 9 4.66 32.42 4.68
CA GLU A 9 3.51 33.31 4.85
C GLU A 9 2.26 32.83 4.11
N CYS A 10 2.32 32.75 2.77
CA CYS A 10 1.14 32.44 1.95
C CYS A 10 0.99 30.97 1.58
N LYS A 11 1.90 30.09 2.03
CA LYS A 11 1.93 28.65 1.76
C LYS A 11 2.03 28.27 0.26
N ASN A 12 2.22 29.26 -0.61
CA ASN A 12 2.44 28.97 -2.04
C ASN A 12 3.74 28.22 -2.26
N ARG A 13 3.71 27.26 -3.18
CA ARG A 13 4.87 26.44 -3.55
C ARG A 13 5.55 27.03 -4.76
N ASN A 14 6.78 27.45 -4.59
CA ASN A 14 7.59 28.14 -5.59
C ASN A 14 8.73 27.23 -6.08
N SER A 15 9.15 27.41 -7.33
CA SER A 15 10.36 26.73 -7.81
C SER A 15 11.59 27.18 -7.00
N LEU A 16 12.56 26.29 -6.78
CA LEU A 16 13.84 26.59 -6.15
C LEU A 16 14.59 27.78 -6.80
N LYS A 17 14.35 28.05 -8.09
CA LYS A 17 14.99 29.13 -8.84
C LYS A 17 14.37 30.51 -8.49
N LYS A 18 13.20 30.58 -7.90
CA LYS A 18 12.55 31.84 -7.53
C LYS A 18 13.12 32.39 -6.24
N GLN A 19 13.60 33.63 -6.27
CA GLN A 19 14.10 34.33 -5.10
C GLN A 19 13.01 34.93 -4.23
N SER A 20 11.86 35.31 -4.83
CA SER A 20 10.72 35.88 -4.12
C SER A 20 9.41 35.19 -4.45
N CYS A 21 8.51 35.14 -3.50
CA CYS A 21 7.14 34.66 -3.67
C CYS A 21 6.23 35.74 -4.26
N LYS A 22 5.09 35.36 -4.81
CA LYS A 22 4.06 36.29 -5.31
C LYS A 22 3.53 37.24 -4.22
N CYS A 23 3.60 36.86 -2.93
CA CYS A 23 3.24 37.71 -1.81
C CYS A 23 4.32 38.71 -1.38
N GLY A 24 5.45 38.80 -2.12
CA GLY A 24 6.55 39.71 -1.82
C GLY A 24 7.62 39.12 -0.89
N LYS A 25 7.36 37.98 -0.21
CA LYS A 25 8.33 37.35 0.71
C LYS A 25 9.57 36.89 -0.03
N ASN A 26 10.75 37.24 0.49
CA ASN A 26 12.02 36.77 -0.04
C ASN A 26 12.31 35.34 0.44
N LEU A 27 12.33 34.39 -0.50
CA LEU A 27 12.54 32.96 -0.22
C LEU A 27 14.03 32.59 -0.11
N SER A 28 14.94 33.43 -0.65
CA SER A 28 16.38 33.16 -0.62
C SER A 28 16.95 33.31 0.79
N LYS A 29 16.46 34.30 1.54
CA LYS A 29 16.92 34.66 2.89
C LYS A 29 16.27 33.83 3.99
N GLU A 30 15.28 32.98 3.66
CA GLU A 30 14.58 32.17 4.64
C GLU A 30 15.47 31.04 5.17
N SER A 31 15.64 30.98 6.51
CA SER A 31 16.47 29.96 7.19
C SER A 31 15.77 28.60 7.29
N HIS A 32 14.45 28.62 7.52
CA HIS A 32 13.65 27.42 7.74
C HIS A 32 12.74 27.12 6.53
N LYS A 33 13.36 26.71 5.40
CA LYS A 33 12.62 26.35 4.19
C LYS A 33 11.93 25.01 4.34
N CYS A 34 10.66 24.93 3.95
CA CYS A 34 9.96 23.67 3.80
C CYS A 34 9.98 23.25 2.33
N TYR A 35 10.52 22.06 2.07
CA TYR A 35 10.69 21.52 0.74
C TYR A 35 9.58 20.55 0.39
N TRP A 36 9.20 20.57 -0.89
CA TRP A 36 8.25 19.67 -1.50
C TRP A 36 8.85 19.11 -2.77
N ILE A 37 8.49 17.88 -3.11
CA ILE A 37 8.77 17.32 -4.44
C ILE A 37 7.49 17.28 -5.26
N GLU A 38 7.65 17.44 -6.57
CA GLU A 38 6.57 17.35 -7.53
C GLU A 38 6.93 16.34 -8.61
N TYR A 39 6.03 15.40 -8.86
CA TYR A 39 6.21 14.35 -9.86
C TYR A 39 4.87 13.91 -10.45
N TYR A 40 4.91 13.19 -11.57
CA TYR A 40 3.75 12.58 -12.19
C TYR A 40 3.74 11.09 -11.90
N ASP A 41 2.61 10.58 -11.44
CA ASP A 41 2.34 9.18 -11.15
C ASP A 41 1.09 8.76 -11.93
N LEU A 42 1.24 7.83 -12.89
CA LEU A 42 0.17 7.38 -13.79
C LEU A 42 -0.60 8.55 -14.45
N GLY A 43 0.12 9.56 -14.95
CA GLY A 43 -0.46 10.74 -15.58
C GLY A 43 -0.96 11.82 -14.61
N ASN A 44 -1.07 11.54 -13.33
CA ASN A 44 -1.54 12.47 -12.32
C ASN A 44 -0.37 13.23 -11.66
N ARG A 45 -0.53 14.54 -11.52
CA ARG A 45 0.43 15.39 -10.80
C ARG A 45 0.34 15.13 -9.31
N ARG A 46 1.46 14.76 -8.69
CA ARG A 46 1.59 14.51 -7.26
C ARG A 46 2.55 15.50 -6.62
N ARG A 47 2.24 15.90 -5.39
CA ARG A 47 3.11 16.74 -4.56
C ARG A 47 3.25 16.10 -3.19
N GLU A 48 4.48 15.96 -2.73
CA GLU A 48 4.82 15.33 -1.46
C GLU A 48 5.69 16.30 -0.64
N ARG A 49 5.31 16.51 0.63
CA ARG A 49 6.12 17.29 1.56
C ARG A 49 7.29 16.45 2.04
N THR A 50 8.50 16.98 1.91
CA THR A 50 9.74 16.26 2.28
C THR A 50 10.40 16.83 3.54
N GLY A 51 9.87 17.93 4.09
CA GLY A 51 10.38 18.55 5.31
C GLY A 51 11.35 19.70 5.05
N HIS A 52 12.31 19.90 5.96
CA HIS A 52 13.18 21.09 5.95
C HIS A 52 14.57 20.84 5.35
N SER A 53 14.90 19.61 4.97
CA SER A 53 16.18 19.26 4.35
C SER A 53 16.08 19.27 2.83
N LYS A 54 16.91 20.11 2.18
CA LYS A 54 17.04 20.12 0.71
C LYS A 54 17.58 18.79 0.20
N LEU A 55 18.61 18.26 0.86
CA LEU A 55 19.18 16.94 0.53
C LEU A 55 18.16 15.82 0.67
N GLY A 56 17.32 15.90 1.72
CA GLY A 56 16.21 14.95 1.89
C GLY A 56 15.20 15.01 0.74
N ALA A 57 14.91 16.20 0.22
CA ALA A 57 14.03 16.38 -0.93
C ALA A 57 14.68 15.83 -2.23
N GLU A 58 15.98 16.06 -2.43
CA GLU A 58 16.73 15.54 -3.57
C GLU A 58 16.78 14.01 -3.56
N ASN A 59 17.09 13.41 -2.41
CA ASN A 59 17.11 11.95 -2.24
C ASN A 59 15.73 11.35 -2.51
N ARG A 60 14.67 11.96 -1.97
CA ARG A 60 13.32 11.48 -2.20
C ARG A 60 12.88 11.60 -3.65
N LEU A 61 13.25 12.69 -4.35
CA LEU A 61 12.97 12.83 -5.76
C LEU A 61 13.71 11.76 -6.60
N ARG A 62 14.97 11.45 -6.24
CA ARG A 62 15.76 10.38 -6.88
C ARG A 62 15.12 9.00 -6.66
N GLU A 63 14.66 8.70 -5.44
CA GLU A 63 13.92 7.44 -5.15
C GLU A 63 12.67 7.31 -6.05
N VAL A 64 11.90 8.41 -6.19
CA VAL A 64 10.72 8.46 -7.07
C VAL A 64 11.09 8.20 -8.53
N GLN A 65 12.18 8.81 -9.01
CA GLN A 65 12.66 8.61 -10.38
C GLN A 65 13.12 7.17 -10.63
N THR A 66 13.86 6.59 -9.69
CA THR A 66 14.31 5.19 -9.78
C THR A 66 13.12 4.23 -9.75
N ALA A 67 12.18 4.42 -8.81
CA ALA A 67 10.97 3.60 -8.73
C ALA A 67 10.14 3.65 -10.02
N LYS A 68 10.06 4.84 -10.64
CA LYS A 68 9.38 5.02 -11.94
C LYS A 68 10.10 4.30 -13.07
N ALA A 69 11.43 4.39 -13.13
CA ALA A 69 12.24 3.70 -14.14
C ALA A 69 12.13 2.18 -14.03
N GLU A 70 12.00 1.67 -12.81
CA GLU A 70 11.82 0.24 -12.52
C GLU A 70 10.35 -0.24 -12.60
N GLY A 71 9.41 0.64 -12.96
CA GLY A 71 7.98 0.31 -13.00
C GLY A 71 7.35 0.01 -11.62
N ARG A 72 8.04 0.38 -10.53
CA ARG A 72 7.54 0.19 -9.16
C ARG A 72 6.56 1.29 -8.77
N THR A 73 5.59 0.95 -7.92
CA THR A 73 4.64 1.92 -7.36
C THR A 73 5.36 2.96 -6.48
N ILE A 74 5.19 4.24 -6.81
CA ILE A 74 5.84 5.37 -6.12
C ILE A 74 5.21 5.66 -4.75
N ARG A 75 3.98 5.24 -4.53
CA ARG A 75 3.26 5.51 -3.28
C ARG A 75 3.99 4.89 -2.09
N LYS A 76 4.43 5.72 -1.13
CA LYS A 76 4.58 5.28 0.27
C LYS A 76 3.16 4.99 0.77
N ASN A 77 2.73 3.77 0.57
CA ASN A 77 1.48 3.33 1.17
C ASN A 77 1.70 3.39 2.69
N LYS A 78 1.00 4.26 3.41
CA LYS A 78 0.98 4.24 4.88
C LYS A 78 0.60 2.84 5.39
N ASN A 79 -0.11 2.09 4.56
CA ASN A 79 -0.53 0.71 4.77
C ASN A 79 0.47 -0.33 4.22
N ALA A 80 1.63 0.07 3.69
CA ALA A 80 2.63 -0.88 3.15
C ALA A 80 3.17 -1.86 4.21
N LEU A 81 2.97 -1.55 5.48
CA LEU A 81 3.35 -2.39 6.62
C LEU A 81 2.20 -3.26 7.16
N ILE A 82 0.98 -3.14 6.60
CA ILE A 82 -0.13 -4.01 7.02
C ILE A 82 0.13 -5.40 6.48
N THR A 83 0.27 -6.36 7.39
CA THR A 83 0.42 -7.78 7.04
C THR A 83 -0.94 -8.42 6.77
N LEU A 84 -0.93 -9.56 6.08
CA LEU A 84 -2.14 -10.34 5.83
C LEU A 84 -2.84 -10.77 7.14
N GLY A 85 -2.05 -11.03 8.19
CA GLY A 85 -2.57 -11.37 9.52
C GLY A 85 -3.32 -10.21 10.14
N LYS A 86 -2.73 -9.02 10.17
CA LYS A 86 -3.39 -7.79 10.69
C LYS A 86 -4.63 -7.43 9.87
N LEU A 87 -4.56 -7.56 8.53
CA LEU A 87 -5.70 -7.31 7.68
C LEU A 87 -6.83 -8.31 7.94
N ARG A 88 -6.51 -9.59 8.18
CA ARG A 88 -7.49 -10.62 8.57
C ARG A 88 -8.18 -10.26 9.88
N GLU A 89 -7.45 -9.83 10.90
CA GLU A 89 -7.99 -9.44 12.21
C GLU A 89 -8.98 -8.29 12.04
N TRP A 90 -8.56 -7.21 11.36
CA TRP A 90 -9.44 -6.09 11.04
C TRP A 90 -10.71 -6.53 10.29
N TYR A 91 -10.57 -7.35 9.24
CA TYR A 91 -11.71 -7.82 8.44
C TYR A 91 -12.71 -8.64 9.26
N LEU A 92 -12.20 -9.53 10.13
CA LEU A 92 -13.03 -10.36 11.00
C LEU A 92 -13.69 -9.56 12.13
N ASP A 93 -13.18 -8.37 12.43
CA ASP A 93 -13.76 -7.49 13.45
C ASP A 93 -14.92 -6.64 12.93
N LEU A 94 -15.06 -6.49 11.62
CA LEU A 94 -16.17 -5.75 11.01
C LEU A 94 -17.53 -6.37 11.38
N SER A 95 -18.47 -5.51 11.78
CA SER A 95 -19.81 -5.93 12.21
C SER A 95 -20.58 -6.68 11.12
N ASP A 96 -20.52 -6.19 9.88
CA ASP A 96 -21.15 -6.82 8.71
C ASP A 96 -20.57 -8.19 8.36
N VAL A 97 -19.32 -8.45 8.73
CA VAL A 97 -18.67 -9.76 8.55
C VAL A 97 -19.01 -10.69 9.70
N LYS A 98 -19.01 -10.20 10.95
CA LYS A 98 -19.37 -10.97 12.14
C LYS A 98 -20.80 -11.52 12.09
N GLN A 99 -21.74 -10.75 11.56
CA GLN A 99 -23.14 -11.13 11.45
C GLN A 99 -23.42 -12.16 10.35
N ARG A 100 -22.46 -12.48 9.49
CA ARG A 100 -22.68 -13.47 8.42
C ARG A 100 -22.83 -14.88 8.96
N ARG A 101 -23.88 -15.59 8.51
CA ARG A 101 -24.06 -17.02 8.80
C ARG A 101 -22.82 -17.88 8.50
N SER A 102 -22.01 -17.45 7.52
CA SER A 102 -20.77 -18.14 7.12
C SER A 102 -19.51 -17.68 7.89
N PHE A 103 -19.63 -16.84 8.92
CA PHE A 103 -18.50 -16.25 9.65
C PHE A 103 -17.44 -17.28 10.08
N SER A 104 -17.86 -18.39 10.69
CA SER A 104 -16.96 -19.46 11.12
C SER A 104 -16.17 -20.06 9.95
N SER A 105 -16.82 -20.25 8.80
CA SER A 105 -16.17 -20.73 7.57
C SER A 105 -15.17 -19.69 7.01
N ILE A 106 -15.54 -18.41 6.96
CA ILE A 106 -14.67 -17.31 6.53
C ILE A 106 -13.42 -17.25 7.40
N LYS A 107 -13.59 -17.27 8.73
CA LYS A 107 -12.48 -17.26 9.70
C LYS A 107 -11.50 -18.41 9.46
N LYS A 108 -12.02 -19.62 9.21
CA LYS A 108 -11.21 -20.80 8.91
C LYS A 108 -10.47 -20.66 7.58
N CYS A 109 -11.15 -20.24 6.51
CA CYS A 109 -10.55 -20.06 5.19
C CYS A 109 -9.39 -19.02 5.24
N LEU A 110 -9.62 -17.85 5.84
CA LEU A 110 -8.61 -16.81 5.95
C LEU A 110 -7.42 -17.24 6.82
N ARG A 111 -7.63 -18.03 7.89
CA ARG A 111 -6.54 -18.61 8.67
C ARG A 111 -5.66 -19.53 7.81
N ILE A 112 -6.28 -20.35 6.97
CA ILE A 112 -5.56 -21.24 6.05
C ILE A 112 -4.77 -20.45 5.01
N CYS A 113 -5.36 -19.39 4.45
CA CYS A 113 -4.67 -18.52 3.50
C CYS A 113 -3.43 -17.85 4.12
N VAL A 114 -3.57 -17.25 5.30
CA VAL A 114 -2.43 -16.61 5.99
C VAL A 114 -1.36 -17.63 6.35
N ALA A 115 -1.72 -18.81 6.84
CA ALA A 115 -0.76 -19.87 7.16
C ALA A 115 -0.04 -20.40 5.92
N GLY A 116 -0.73 -20.53 4.78
CA GLY A 116 -0.16 -21.09 3.55
C GLY A 116 0.64 -20.10 2.70
N ILE A 117 0.26 -18.82 2.70
CA ILE A 117 0.96 -17.74 1.98
C ILE A 117 2.10 -17.17 2.83
N GLY A 118 1.92 -17.15 4.17
CA GLY A 118 2.75 -16.46 5.15
C GLY A 118 2.15 -15.13 5.59
N ASP A 119 2.50 -14.67 6.79
CA ASP A 119 2.09 -13.35 7.28
C ASP A 119 3.00 -12.26 6.70
N ILE A 120 2.83 -11.99 5.42
CA ILE A 120 3.60 -11.01 4.65
C ILE A 120 2.85 -9.68 4.54
N PRO A 121 3.56 -8.55 4.31
CA PRO A 121 2.91 -7.29 3.94
C PRO A 121 2.00 -7.49 2.72
N VAL A 122 0.82 -6.88 2.76
CA VAL A 122 -0.17 -6.98 1.66
C VAL A 122 0.42 -6.52 0.32
N SER A 123 1.33 -5.52 0.35
CA SER A 123 2.05 -5.05 -0.83
C SER A 123 2.96 -6.11 -1.50
N HIS A 124 3.33 -7.15 -0.76
CA HIS A 124 4.16 -8.26 -1.26
C HIS A 124 3.33 -9.45 -1.74
N LEU A 125 1.99 -9.36 -1.70
CA LEU A 125 1.11 -10.38 -2.24
C LEU A 125 1.07 -10.28 -3.76
N THR A 126 1.80 -11.17 -4.42
CA THR A 126 1.84 -11.27 -5.89
C THR A 126 0.98 -12.41 -6.41
N GLN A 127 0.63 -12.35 -7.69
CA GLN A 127 -0.08 -13.43 -8.37
C GLN A 127 0.69 -14.77 -8.25
N SER A 128 2.02 -14.74 -8.40
CA SER A 128 2.86 -15.94 -8.28
C SER A 128 2.76 -16.60 -6.91
N ARG A 129 2.74 -15.81 -5.82
CA ARG A 129 2.55 -16.33 -4.45
C ARG A 129 1.19 -16.97 -4.27
N LEU A 130 0.14 -16.37 -4.86
CA LEU A 130 -1.20 -16.91 -4.81
C LEU A 130 -1.30 -18.25 -5.57
N GLU A 131 -0.65 -18.35 -6.73
CA GLU A 131 -0.61 -19.60 -7.50
C GLU A 131 0.19 -20.72 -6.79
N LEU A 132 1.31 -20.36 -6.14
CA LEU A 132 2.04 -21.30 -5.29
C LEU A 132 1.18 -21.81 -4.12
N PHE A 133 0.45 -20.92 -3.46
CA PHE A 133 -0.51 -21.30 -2.42
C PHE A 133 -1.56 -22.27 -2.96
N ARG A 134 -2.17 -21.99 -4.11
CA ARG A 134 -3.18 -22.85 -4.74
C ARG A 134 -2.62 -24.25 -5.04
N LYS A 135 -1.44 -24.33 -5.66
CA LYS A 135 -0.76 -25.60 -5.96
C LYS A 135 -0.52 -26.41 -4.68
N LYS A 136 0.11 -25.79 -3.67
CA LYS A 136 0.36 -26.43 -2.37
C LYS A 136 -0.93 -26.90 -1.71
N ARG A 137 -1.97 -26.07 -1.74
CA ARG A 137 -3.26 -26.37 -1.10
C ARG A 137 -3.97 -27.58 -1.74
N LEU A 138 -3.82 -27.77 -3.05
CA LEU A 138 -4.38 -28.93 -3.76
C LEU A 138 -3.70 -30.26 -3.41
N THR A 139 -2.43 -30.24 -3.00
CA THR A 139 -1.69 -31.45 -2.58
C THR A 139 -1.93 -31.80 -1.10
N GLU A 140 -2.49 -30.88 -0.31
CA GLU A 140 -2.79 -31.15 1.10
C GLU A 140 -3.90 -32.20 1.27
N ILE A 141 -3.71 -33.11 2.22
CA ILE A 141 -4.73 -34.10 2.55
C ILE A 141 -5.72 -33.50 3.57
N SER A 142 -6.99 -33.57 3.26
CA SER A 142 -8.06 -33.14 4.16
C SER A 142 -8.12 -34.07 5.39
N LYS A 143 -7.84 -33.52 6.57
CA LYS A 143 -7.93 -34.27 7.85
C LYS A 143 -9.27 -34.95 8.07
N ARG A 144 -10.37 -34.37 7.53
CA ARG A 144 -11.73 -34.91 7.69
C ARG A 144 -12.05 -36.04 6.70
N LYS A 145 -11.49 -35.99 5.49
CA LYS A 145 -11.88 -36.87 4.38
C LYS A 145 -10.79 -37.85 3.97
N GLY A 146 -9.56 -37.74 4.50
CA GLY A 146 -8.43 -38.60 4.16
C GLY A 146 -8.00 -38.53 2.69
N ARG A 147 -8.46 -37.54 1.91
CA ARG A 147 -8.20 -37.37 0.48
C ARG A 147 -7.73 -35.95 0.16
N PRO A 148 -7.10 -35.70 -1.02
CA PRO A 148 -6.66 -34.37 -1.41
C PRO A 148 -7.79 -33.33 -1.37
N VAL A 149 -7.41 -32.08 -1.04
CA VAL A 149 -8.35 -30.96 -0.98
C VAL A 149 -8.89 -30.69 -2.38
N GLN A 150 -10.22 -30.60 -2.49
CA GLN A 150 -10.91 -30.40 -3.75
C GLN A 150 -10.68 -28.97 -4.29
N PRO A 151 -10.60 -28.77 -5.62
CA PRO A 151 -10.45 -27.46 -6.26
C PRO A 151 -11.49 -26.44 -5.80
N SER A 152 -12.75 -26.86 -5.60
CA SER A 152 -13.84 -26.02 -5.09
C SER A 152 -13.54 -25.45 -3.70
N THR A 153 -12.85 -26.20 -2.84
CA THR A 153 -12.43 -25.74 -1.52
C THR A 153 -11.33 -24.68 -1.64
N VAL A 154 -10.34 -24.93 -2.51
CA VAL A 154 -9.26 -23.94 -2.76
C VAL A 154 -9.82 -22.65 -3.37
N ASN A 155 -10.76 -22.75 -4.31
CA ASN A 155 -11.42 -21.59 -4.89
C ASN A 155 -12.19 -20.79 -3.84
N ARG A 156 -12.85 -21.44 -2.89
CA ARG A 156 -13.52 -20.77 -1.76
C ARG A 156 -12.52 -20.05 -0.84
N ASP A 157 -11.38 -20.68 -0.54
CA ASP A 157 -10.34 -20.06 0.28
C ASP A 157 -9.85 -18.76 -0.40
N VAL A 158 -9.55 -18.81 -1.70
CA VAL A 158 -9.11 -17.66 -2.50
C VAL A 158 -10.22 -16.60 -2.66
N ALA A 159 -11.49 -17.00 -2.81
CA ALA A 159 -12.61 -16.07 -2.89
C ALA A 159 -12.77 -15.25 -1.60
N ASN A 160 -12.63 -15.90 -0.42
CA ASN A 160 -12.65 -15.20 0.86
C ASN A 160 -11.46 -14.25 1.02
N LEU A 161 -10.26 -14.64 0.58
CA LEU A 161 -9.10 -13.76 0.57
C LEU A 161 -9.33 -12.54 -0.32
N ARG A 162 -9.88 -12.72 -1.53
CA ARG A 162 -10.24 -11.64 -2.45
C ARG A 162 -11.28 -10.69 -1.83
N ALA A 163 -12.32 -11.24 -1.19
CA ALA A 163 -13.35 -10.44 -0.52
C ALA A 163 -12.76 -9.55 0.58
N MET A 164 -11.83 -10.08 1.38
CA MET A 164 -11.11 -9.33 2.40
C MET A 164 -10.27 -8.19 1.78
N LEU A 165 -9.52 -8.46 0.72
CA LEU A 165 -8.69 -7.47 0.04
C LEU A 165 -9.53 -6.36 -0.60
N ASN A 166 -10.62 -6.72 -1.28
CA ASN A 166 -11.54 -5.75 -1.89
C ASN A 166 -12.19 -4.85 -0.83
N LYS A 167 -12.59 -5.42 0.31
CA LYS A 167 -13.15 -4.63 1.43
C LYS A 167 -12.14 -3.62 1.97
N ALA A 168 -10.86 -3.99 2.05
CA ALA A 168 -9.80 -3.09 2.48
C ALA A 168 -9.57 -1.93 1.50
N VAL A 169 -9.69 -2.15 0.19
CA VAL A 169 -9.58 -1.08 -0.83
C VAL A 169 -10.69 -0.05 -0.71
N ILE A 170 -11.91 -0.48 -0.35
CA ILE A 170 -13.06 0.43 -0.19
C ILE A 170 -12.90 1.31 1.08
N HIS A 171 -12.22 0.80 2.11
CA HIS A 171 -12.04 1.48 3.39
C HIS A 171 -10.67 2.16 3.56
N SER A 172 -9.83 2.18 2.52
CA SER A 172 -8.54 2.91 2.47
C SER A 172 -8.69 4.25 1.75
#